data_292b28272965179437a7f51022a6ece2
#
_entry.id   292b28272965179437a7f51022a6ece2
#
_cell.length_a   1.000
_cell.length_b   1.000
_cell.length_c   1.000
_cell.angle_alpha   90.00
_cell.angle_beta   90.00
_cell.angle_gamma   90.00
#
_symmetry.space_group_name_H-M   'P 1'
#
loop_
_entity.id
_entity.type
_entity.pdbx_description
1 polymer ?
#
loop_
_entity_poly.entity_id
_entity_poly.type
_entity_poly.pdbx_seq_one_letter_code
_entity_poly.pdbx_strand_id
1 'polypeptide(L)'
;MNSPIPFQKEYQHADALVQLLLSRGLAIDNPSKAEQYLKTINYYRLSAYMYPLLLVPKSEHRFKTDANFRQVMMLYRFDKKLRLFMFNEIEKIEIAVRTAIVDECTSAFGDSFWMTNASYFIDSNKFLKTLVLLKHEVEKSREEFIAHFKHTYSDPYPPAWILAELIPLGVMVNIFNNLKNAQVKKRIALRFGLQLKVFNSWMTIITLTRNSCCHHARVWNKQNTMLPMVPHRTTHAWITLPSNPLRVYYNLCIIKYFLDTISPNNDMGKKLRDLLSAFLLVDPAPMGFPEGWENEELWEIG
;
A
#
# COMPACT_ATOMS: atom_id res chain seq x y z
N MET A 1 22.14 18.45 20.86
CA MET A 1 21.28 18.44 19.65
C MET A 1 21.24 19.86 19.13
N ASN A 2 21.62 20.09 17.87
CA ASN A 2 21.54 21.44 17.29
C ASN A 2 20.06 21.84 17.17
N SER A 3 19.71 23.06 17.57
CA SER A 3 18.36 23.60 17.39
C SER A 3 18.00 23.65 15.91
N PRO A 4 16.72 23.38 15.54
CA PRO A 4 16.27 23.53 14.16
C PRO A 4 16.58 24.91 13.61
N ILE A 5 17.11 24.97 12.38
CA ILE A 5 17.39 26.24 11.68
C ILE A 5 16.28 26.51 10.65
N PRO A 6 15.99 27.76 10.33
CA PRO A 6 15.06 28.12 9.26
C PRO A 6 15.47 27.52 7.91
N PHE A 7 14.49 27.18 7.07
CA PHE A 7 14.75 26.68 5.72
C PHE A 7 15.31 27.82 4.84
N GLN A 8 16.50 27.60 4.28
CA GLN A 8 17.25 28.63 3.53
C GLN A 8 17.52 28.26 2.07
N LYS A 9 17.00 27.10 1.59
CA LYS A 9 17.25 26.68 0.21
C LYS A 9 16.38 27.47 -0.75
N GLU A 10 17.00 28.08 -1.75
CA GLU A 10 16.30 28.79 -2.83
C GLU A 10 15.72 27.79 -3.85
N TYR A 11 14.67 28.21 -4.52
CA TYR A 11 14.09 27.48 -5.65
C TYR A 11 15.07 27.49 -6.83
N GLN A 12 15.22 26.35 -7.50
CA GLN A 12 16.04 26.22 -8.70
C GLN A 12 15.20 25.72 -9.87
N HIS A 13 15.39 26.33 -11.04
CA HIS A 13 14.80 25.86 -12.30
C HIS A 13 15.44 24.58 -12.77
N ALA A 14 14.78 23.87 -13.69
CA ALA A 14 15.19 22.53 -14.12
C ALA A 14 16.58 22.51 -14.81
N ASP A 15 16.93 23.54 -15.55
CA ASP A 15 18.24 23.72 -16.18
C ASP A 15 19.36 23.84 -15.14
N ALA A 16 19.17 24.69 -14.13
CA ALA A 16 20.09 24.85 -13.00
C ALA A 16 20.23 23.53 -12.20
N LEU A 17 19.15 22.78 -12.03
CA LEU A 17 19.17 21.46 -11.39
C LEU A 17 19.97 20.45 -12.21
N VAL A 18 19.91 20.49 -13.56
CA VAL A 18 20.75 19.64 -14.42
C VAL A 18 22.24 19.97 -14.21
N GLN A 19 22.60 21.28 -14.20
CA GLN A 19 23.99 21.70 -13.94
C GLN A 19 24.46 21.29 -12.54
N LEU A 20 23.58 21.41 -11.52
CA LEU A 20 23.87 20.94 -10.18
C LEU A 20 24.13 19.43 -10.11
N LEU A 21 23.36 18.61 -10.84
CA LEU A 21 23.55 17.16 -10.87
C LEU A 21 24.87 16.79 -11.57
N LEU A 22 25.19 17.46 -12.68
CA LEU A 22 26.49 17.30 -13.38
C LEU A 22 27.67 17.67 -12.47
N SER A 23 27.61 18.81 -11.78
CA SER A 23 28.66 19.25 -10.86
C SER A 23 28.89 18.31 -9.68
N ARG A 24 27.85 17.53 -9.30
CA ARG A 24 27.93 16.49 -8.27
C ARG A 24 28.42 15.13 -8.79
N GLY A 25 28.74 15.04 -10.07
CA GLY A 25 29.29 13.84 -10.70
C GLY A 25 28.27 12.86 -11.26
N LEU A 26 27.00 13.25 -11.43
CA LEU A 26 26.01 12.39 -12.12
C LEU A 26 26.23 12.51 -13.64
N ALA A 27 26.50 11.38 -14.30
CA ALA A 27 26.58 11.37 -15.76
C ALA A 27 25.20 11.57 -16.40
N ILE A 28 25.07 12.52 -17.32
CA ILE A 28 23.83 12.86 -18.02
C ILE A 28 24.11 12.92 -19.53
N ASP A 29 23.75 11.87 -20.25
CA ASP A 29 23.98 11.75 -21.70
C ASP A 29 23.20 12.78 -22.51
N ASN A 30 22.00 13.15 -22.06
CA ASN A 30 21.11 14.09 -22.73
C ASN A 30 20.54 15.12 -21.72
N PRO A 31 21.21 16.27 -21.55
CA PRO A 31 20.80 17.30 -20.60
C PRO A 31 19.37 17.83 -20.87
N SER A 32 19.01 18.08 -22.13
CA SER A 32 17.68 18.58 -22.49
C SER A 32 16.57 17.60 -22.11
N LYS A 33 16.79 16.30 -22.27
CA LYS A 33 15.85 15.25 -21.86
C LYS A 33 15.76 15.15 -20.32
N ALA A 34 16.88 15.29 -19.63
CA ALA A 34 16.90 15.34 -18.17
C ALA A 34 16.12 16.54 -17.62
N GLU A 35 16.29 17.70 -18.24
CA GLU A 35 15.55 18.92 -17.92
C GLU A 35 14.03 18.71 -18.09
N GLN A 36 13.58 18.09 -19.20
CA GLN A 36 12.17 17.74 -19.39
C GLN A 36 11.63 16.83 -18.30
N TYR A 37 12.39 15.81 -17.87
CA TYR A 37 11.98 14.97 -16.75
C TYR A 37 11.90 15.74 -15.44
N LEU A 38 12.84 16.65 -15.16
CA LEU A 38 12.80 17.47 -13.96
C LEU A 38 11.62 18.46 -13.94
N LYS A 39 11.20 18.95 -15.10
CA LYS A 39 9.98 19.78 -15.25
C LYS A 39 8.68 18.99 -14.99
N THR A 40 8.65 17.69 -15.33
CA THR A 40 7.42 16.88 -15.26
C THR A 40 7.30 16.02 -14.01
N ILE A 41 8.45 15.57 -13.43
CA ILE A 41 8.46 14.64 -12.29
C ILE A 41 8.83 15.36 -10.99
N ASN A 42 9.48 16.49 -11.04
CA ASN A 42 10.06 17.24 -9.93
C ASN A 42 11.33 16.58 -9.33
N TYR A 43 12.33 17.43 -9.10
CA TYR A 43 13.63 17.04 -8.53
C TYR A 43 13.49 16.32 -7.18
N TYR A 44 12.64 16.85 -6.27
CA TYR A 44 12.46 16.26 -4.93
C TYR A 44 11.98 14.79 -5.01
N ARG A 45 11.08 14.49 -5.94
CA ARG A 45 10.61 13.12 -6.17
C ARG A 45 11.75 12.22 -6.71
N LEU A 46 12.52 12.70 -7.69
CA LEU A 46 13.62 11.93 -8.28
C LEU A 46 14.80 11.76 -7.32
N SER A 47 15.02 12.69 -6.40
CA SER A 47 16.13 12.62 -5.42
C SER A 47 16.09 11.34 -4.57
N ALA A 48 14.91 10.79 -4.31
CA ALA A 48 14.74 9.53 -3.59
C ALA A 48 15.34 8.31 -4.34
N TYR A 49 15.39 8.37 -5.68
CA TYR A 49 16.01 7.34 -6.54
C TYR A 49 17.48 7.66 -6.83
N MET A 50 17.92 8.89 -6.63
CA MET A 50 19.31 9.31 -6.68
C MET A 50 20.09 8.90 -5.42
N TYR A 51 19.43 8.89 -4.27
CA TYR A 51 20.06 8.67 -2.96
C TYR A 51 20.93 7.40 -2.86
N PRO A 52 20.55 6.23 -3.41
CA PRO A 52 21.40 5.03 -3.40
C PRO A 52 22.67 5.16 -4.27
N LEU A 53 22.65 6.06 -5.25
CA LEU A 53 23.76 6.30 -6.18
C LEU A 53 24.79 7.30 -5.62
N LEU A 54 24.55 7.87 -4.44
CA LEU A 54 25.49 8.77 -3.79
C LEU A 54 26.61 8.00 -3.09
N LEU A 55 27.79 8.62 -3.00
CA LEU A 55 28.90 8.18 -2.16
C LEU A 55 28.58 8.38 -0.67
N VAL A 56 29.35 7.76 0.18
CA VAL A 56 29.33 7.97 1.63
C VAL A 56 30.47 8.93 2.00
N PRO A 57 30.21 9.98 2.81
CA PRO A 57 28.96 10.34 3.46
C PRO A 57 27.92 10.99 2.53
N LYS A 58 26.67 10.54 2.61
CA LYS A 58 25.57 11.02 1.75
C LYS A 58 25.29 12.52 1.82
N SER A 59 25.70 13.17 2.91
CA SER A 59 25.59 14.63 3.14
C SER A 59 26.37 15.46 2.13
N GLU A 60 27.39 14.92 1.49
CA GLU A 60 28.17 15.63 0.46
C GLU A 60 27.45 15.66 -0.89
N HIS A 61 26.39 14.89 -1.06
CA HIS A 61 25.62 14.79 -2.30
C HIS A 61 26.46 14.46 -3.57
N ARG A 62 27.60 13.80 -3.43
CA ARG A 62 28.45 13.36 -4.53
C ARG A 62 28.02 12.00 -5.05
N PHE A 63 27.94 11.84 -6.35
CA PHE A 63 27.57 10.60 -6.98
C PHE A 63 28.76 9.63 -7.12
N LYS A 64 28.46 8.33 -7.15
CA LYS A 64 29.40 7.26 -7.50
C LYS A 64 29.87 7.46 -8.94
N THR A 65 31.07 6.95 -9.27
CA THR A 65 31.71 7.15 -10.59
C THR A 65 30.88 6.60 -11.76
N ASP A 66 30.14 5.53 -11.53
CA ASP A 66 29.27 4.87 -12.53
C ASP A 66 27.83 5.37 -12.52
N ALA A 67 27.51 6.32 -11.64
CA ALA A 67 26.14 6.83 -11.49
C ALA A 67 25.73 7.69 -12.69
N ASN A 68 24.57 7.39 -13.25
CA ASN A 68 24.02 8.13 -14.38
C ASN A 68 22.52 8.35 -14.26
N PHE A 69 22.02 9.36 -14.99
CA PHE A 69 20.61 9.74 -14.95
C PHE A 69 19.67 8.65 -15.50
N ARG A 70 20.16 7.78 -16.37
CA ARG A 70 19.40 6.64 -16.90
C ARG A 70 19.07 5.64 -15.79
N GLN A 71 20.00 5.37 -14.86
CA GLN A 71 19.76 4.52 -13.69
C GLN A 71 18.68 5.13 -12.78
N VAL A 72 18.70 6.45 -12.54
CA VAL A 72 17.65 7.13 -11.75
C VAL A 72 16.28 6.92 -12.39
N MET A 73 16.17 7.12 -13.69
CA MET A 73 14.92 6.93 -14.43
C MET A 73 14.47 5.48 -14.50
N MET A 74 15.41 4.53 -14.55
CA MET A 74 15.11 3.10 -14.48
C MET A 74 14.48 2.74 -13.13
N LEU A 75 15.08 3.17 -12.02
CA LEU A 75 14.55 2.94 -10.67
C LEU A 75 13.18 3.58 -10.49
N TYR A 76 12.98 4.79 -10.97
CA TYR A 76 11.69 5.47 -10.95
C TYR A 76 10.60 4.70 -11.73
N ARG A 77 10.94 4.19 -12.92
CA ARG A 77 10.02 3.41 -13.76
C ARG A 77 9.71 2.05 -13.13
N PHE A 78 10.72 1.38 -12.58
CA PHE A 78 10.54 0.14 -11.83
C PHE A 78 9.56 0.34 -10.67
N ASP A 79 9.80 1.34 -9.82
CA ASP A 79 8.95 1.64 -8.67
C ASP A 79 7.50 1.99 -9.09
N LYS A 80 7.33 2.70 -10.22
CA LYS A 80 6.00 2.94 -10.81
C LYS A 80 5.33 1.61 -11.18
N LYS A 81 6.03 0.70 -11.85
CA LYS A 81 5.49 -0.62 -12.24
C LYS A 81 5.18 -1.47 -11.00
N LEU A 82 6.06 -1.47 -10.00
CA LEU A 82 5.87 -2.17 -8.73
C LEU A 82 4.61 -1.66 -8.00
N ARG A 83 4.41 -0.35 -7.91
CA ARG A 83 3.18 0.23 -7.30
C ARG A 83 1.91 -0.19 -8.02
N LEU A 84 1.90 -0.12 -9.36
CA LEU A 84 0.75 -0.53 -10.17
C LEU A 84 0.44 -2.02 -10.01
N PHE A 85 1.48 -2.85 -10.00
CA PHE A 85 1.37 -4.28 -9.74
C PHE A 85 0.76 -4.55 -8.36
N MET A 86 1.34 -3.97 -7.29
CA MET A 86 0.82 -4.15 -5.92
C MET A 86 -0.61 -3.63 -5.77
N PHE A 87 -0.92 -2.48 -6.36
CA PHE A 87 -2.24 -1.88 -6.28
C PHE A 87 -3.32 -2.75 -6.92
N ASN A 88 -3.04 -3.30 -8.11
CA ASN A 88 -3.95 -4.21 -8.82
C ASN A 88 -4.26 -5.47 -7.99
N GLU A 89 -3.27 -6.02 -7.29
CA GLU A 89 -3.50 -7.21 -6.46
C GLU A 89 -4.21 -6.86 -5.14
N ILE A 90 -3.92 -5.69 -4.56
CA ILE A 90 -4.61 -5.22 -3.33
C ILE A 90 -6.08 -4.90 -3.57
N GLU A 91 -6.47 -4.44 -4.76
CA GLU A 91 -7.87 -4.19 -5.11
C GLU A 91 -8.75 -5.43 -4.87
N LYS A 92 -8.30 -6.60 -5.30
CA LYS A 92 -9.00 -7.87 -5.09
C LYS A 92 -9.17 -8.18 -3.59
N ILE A 93 -8.13 -7.92 -2.81
CA ILE A 93 -8.15 -8.11 -1.34
C ILE A 93 -9.12 -7.12 -0.70
N GLU A 94 -9.10 -5.86 -1.12
CA GLU A 94 -10.00 -4.81 -0.62
C GLU A 94 -11.45 -5.22 -0.80
N ILE A 95 -11.83 -5.69 -1.99
CA ILE A 95 -13.20 -6.15 -2.31
C ILE A 95 -13.57 -7.35 -1.43
N ALA A 96 -12.71 -8.37 -1.35
CA ALA A 96 -12.98 -9.59 -0.59
C ALA A 96 -13.11 -9.33 0.92
N VAL A 97 -12.26 -8.48 1.48
CA VAL A 97 -12.31 -8.12 2.91
C VAL A 97 -13.55 -7.31 3.22
N ARG A 98 -13.91 -6.35 2.36
CA ARG A 98 -15.13 -5.56 2.46
C ARG A 98 -16.37 -6.46 2.50
N THR A 99 -16.47 -7.39 1.53
CA THR A 99 -17.55 -8.38 1.45
C THR A 99 -17.61 -9.24 2.71
N ALA A 100 -16.46 -9.78 3.17
CA ALA A 100 -16.42 -10.62 4.36
C ALA A 100 -16.89 -9.90 5.63
N ILE A 101 -16.54 -8.62 5.81
CA ILE A 101 -16.97 -7.81 6.96
C ILE A 101 -18.48 -7.57 6.89
N VAL A 102 -18.99 -7.19 5.72
CA VAL A 102 -20.42 -6.92 5.53
C VAL A 102 -21.25 -8.18 5.80
N ASP A 103 -20.90 -9.29 5.16
CA ASP A 103 -21.63 -10.56 5.29
C ASP A 103 -21.68 -11.04 6.75
N GLU A 104 -20.51 -11.15 7.38
CA GLU A 104 -20.40 -11.70 8.73
C GLU A 104 -21.08 -10.83 9.78
N CYS A 105 -20.99 -9.50 9.64
CA CYS A 105 -21.63 -8.58 10.56
C CYS A 105 -23.16 -8.56 10.35
N THR A 106 -23.62 -8.44 9.11
CA THR A 106 -25.07 -8.41 8.80
C THR A 106 -25.76 -9.71 9.25
N SER A 107 -25.13 -10.86 8.93
CA SER A 107 -25.65 -12.16 9.36
C SER A 107 -25.67 -12.33 10.88
N ALA A 108 -24.60 -11.91 11.55
CA ALA A 108 -24.48 -12.09 13.01
C ALA A 108 -25.39 -11.17 13.83
N PHE A 109 -25.66 -9.96 13.32
CA PHE A 109 -26.43 -8.96 14.03
C PHE A 109 -27.93 -8.98 13.65
N GLY A 110 -28.27 -9.55 12.49
CA GLY A 110 -29.62 -9.47 11.94
C GLY A 110 -30.07 -8.05 11.64
N ASP A 111 -29.11 -7.13 11.43
CA ASP A 111 -29.32 -5.70 11.27
C ASP A 111 -28.63 -5.21 9.99
N SER A 112 -29.41 -4.78 9.00
CA SER A 112 -28.90 -4.23 7.74
C SER A 112 -28.19 -2.89 7.92
N PHE A 113 -28.47 -2.17 9.00
CA PHE A 113 -27.97 -0.82 9.31
C PHE A 113 -26.90 -0.82 10.42
N TRP A 114 -26.30 -1.97 10.70
CA TRP A 114 -25.34 -2.13 11.80
C TRP A 114 -24.17 -1.11 11.78
N MET A 115 -23.76 -0.63 10.61
CA MET A 115 -22.68 0.36 10.50
C MET A 115 -23.02 1.70 11.15
N THR A 116 -24.31 2.02 11.29
CA THR A 116 -24.80 3.27 11.87
C THR A 116 -25.41 3.10 13.26
N ASN A 117 -25.34 1.89 13.83
CA ASN A 117 -25.87 1.55 15.13
C ASN A 117 -24.76 1.45 16.20
N ALA A 118 -24.70 2.43 17.10
CA ALA A 118 -23.66 2.55 18.13
C ALA A 118 -23.50 1.31 19.04
N SER A 119 -24.55 0.50 19.20
CA SER A 119 -24.55 -0.66 20.11
C SER A 119 -23.52 -1.73 19.74
N TYR A 120 -23.11 -1.80 18.48
CA TYR A 120 -22.14 -2.77 17.97
C TYR A 120 -20.67 -2.36 18.13
N PHE A 121 -20.37 -1.15 18.63
CA PHE A 121 -19.04 -0.59 18.69
C PHE A 121 -18.53 -0.40 20.13
N ILE A 122 -17.20 -0.56 20.31
CA ILE A 122 -16.54 -0.44 21.63
C ILE A 122 -16.33 1.03 21.98
N ASP A 123 -15.75 1.81 21.06
CA ASP A 123 -15.34 3.20 21.26
C ASP A 123 -16.34 4.14 20.58
N SER A 124 -17.14 4.81 21.39
CA SER A 124 -18.18 5.73 20.94
C SER A 124 -17.62 6.96 20.20
N ASN A 125 -16.42 7.44 20.57
CA ASN A 125 -15.81 8.57 19.88
C ASN A 125 -15.34 8.19 18.47
N LYS A 126 -14.76 7.00 18.32
CA LYS A 126 -14.41 6.46 16.99
C LYS A 126 -15.65 6.21 16.15
N PHE A 127 -16.72 5.69 16.77
CA PHE A 127 -17.99 5.49 16.10
C PHE A 127 -18.55 6.82 15.58
N LEU A 128 -18.62 7.86 16.41
CA LEU A 128 -19.13 9.18 16.01
C LEU A 128 -18.33 9.79 14.85
N LYS A 129 -17.00 9.70 14.90
CA LYS A 129 -16.14 10.14 13.78
C LYS A 129 -16.45 9.37 12.49
N THR A 130 -16.66 8.06 12.60
CA THR A 130 -17.05 7.22 11.46
C THR A 130 -18.42 7.61 10.92
N LEU A 131 -19.39 7.83 11.80
CA LEU A 131 -20.76 8.22 11.41
C LEU A 131 -20.78 9.56 10.66
N VAL A 132 -20.00 10.55 11.11
CA VAL A 132 -19.84 11.84 10.41
C VAL A 132 -19.27 11.62 9.00
N LEU A 133 -18.28 10.74 8.87
CA LEU A 133 -17.68 10.42 7.58
C LEU A 133 -18.69 9.70 6.67
N LEU A 134 -19.41 8.69 7.18
CA LEU A 134 -20.45 7.99 6.42
C LEU A 134 -21.52 8.97 5.90
N LYS A 135 -21.99 9.87 6.76
CA LYS A 135 -22.94 10.91 6.37
C LYS A 135 -22.40 11.76 5.23
N HIS A 136 -21.16 12.24 5.36
CA HIS A 136 -20.51 13.05 4.33
C HIS A 136 -20.37 12.28 3.00
N GLU A 137 -19.94 11.01 3.03
CA GLU A 137 -19.82 10.20 1.83
C GLU A 137 -21.17 9.98 1.12
N VAL A 138 -22.24 9.71 1.88
CA VAL A 138 -23.59 9.59 1.33
C VAL A 138 -24.08 10.91 0.74
N GLU A 139 -23.88 12.04 1.42
CA GLU A 139 -24.34 13.35 0.97
C GLU A 139 -23.66 13.81 -0.32
N LYS A 140 -22.34 13.64 -0.43
CA LYS A 140 -21.56 14.07 -1.60
C LYS A 140 -21.64 13.10 -2.78
N SER A 141 -22.08 11.86 -2.55
CA SER A 141 -22.10 10.82 -3.60
C SER A 141 -23.08 11.18 -4.71
N ARG A 142 -22.62 11.01 -5.97
CA ARG A 142 -23.40 11.15 -7.19
C ARG A 142 -23.67 9.79 -7.86
N GLU A 143 -23.33 8.69 -7.18
CA GLU A 143 -23.57 7.34 -7.68
C GLU A 143 -25.06 7.08 -7.86
N GLU A 144 -25.45 6.42 -8.96
CA GLU A 144 -26.83 6.15 -9.31
C GLU A 144 -27.56 5.36 -8.23
N PHE A 145 -26.88 4.39 -7.61
CA PHE A 145 -27.48 3.58 -6.53
C PHE A 145 -27.78 4.40 -5.26
N ILE A 146 -26.99 5.46 -5.00
CA ILE A 146 -27.29 6.38 -3.87
C ILE A 146 -28.43 7.33 -4.22
N ALA A 147 -28.48 7.84 -5.46
CA ALA A 147 -29.59 8.64 -5.92
C ALA A 147 -30.90 7.84 -5.86
N HIS A 148 -30.88 6.59 -6.31
CA HIS A 148 -32.01 5.67 -6.21
C HIS A 148 -32.43 5.43 -4.76
N PHE A 149 -31.49 5.16 -3.87
CA PHE A 149 -31.78 4.95 -2.45
C PHE A 149 -32.49 6.17 -1.84
N LYS A 150 -31.92 7.37 -2.02
CA LYS A 150 -32.50 8.62 -1.50
C LYS A 150 -33.88 8.94 -2.06
N HIS A 151 -34.21 8.51 -3.28
CA HIS A 151 -35.51 8.70 -3.90
C HIS A 151 -36.54 7.70 -3.40
N THR A 152 -36.11 6.47 -3.10
CA THR A 152 -37.01 5.33 -2.85
C THR A 152 -37.26 5.08 -1.37
N TYR A 153 -36.28 5.33 -0.50
CA TYR A 153 -36.36 4.99 0.91
C TYR A 153 -36.26 6.20 1.82
N SER A 154 -36.95 6.15 2.97
CA SER A 154 -36.99 7.21 3.96
C SER A 154 -35.86 7.08 5.01
N ASP A 155 -35.12 5.99 5.00
CA ASP A 155 -34.03 5.74 5.95
C ASP A 155 -32.91 6.77 5.78
N PRO A 156 -32.29 7.26 6.88
CA PRO A 156 -31.28 8.31 6.83
C PRO A 156 -29.94 7.82 6.24
N TYR A 157 -29.74 6.51 6.22
CA TYR A 157 -28.54 5.87 5.69
C TYR A 157 -28.89 4.63 4.86
N PRO A 158 -28.15 4.36 3.78
CA PRO A 158 -28.23 3.08 3.08
C PRO A 158 -27.80 1.91 3.99
N PRO A 159 -28.23 0.68 3.68
CA PRO A 159 -27.76 -0.52 4.39
C PRO A 159 -26.26 -0.73 4.24
N ALA A 160 -25.68 -1.55 5.13
CA ALA A 160 -24.24 -1.74 5.26
C ALA A 160 -23.53 -2.12 3.96
N TRP A 161 -24.14 -2.97 3.12
CA TRP A 161 -23.57 -3.37 1.83
C TRP A 161 -23.49 -2.25 0.80
N ILE A 162 -24.35 -1.23 0.89
CA ILE A 162 -24.28 -0.03 0.04
C ILE A 162 -23.28 0.98 0.64
N LEU A 163 -23.30 1.20 1.96
CA LEU A 163 -22.35 2.08 2.64
C LEU A 163 -20.90 1.60 2.43
N ALA A 164 -20.68 0.30 2.42
CA ALA A 164 -19.37 -0.28 2.21
C ALA A 164 -18.76 0.11 0.87
N GLU A 165 -19.54 0.33 -0.18
CA GLU A 165 -19.03 0.75 -1.50
C GLU A 165 -18.55 2.21 -1.53
N LEU A 166 -19.04 3.04 -0.61
CA LEU A 166 -18.70 4.46 -0.58
C LEU A 166 -17.43 4.79 0.19
N ILE A 167 -16.97 3.90 1.06
CA ILE A 167 -15.91 4.22 2.02
C ILE A 167 -14.55 3.62 1.63
N PRO A 168 -13.45 4.35 1.90
CA PRO A 168 -12.10 3.81 1.70
C PRO A 168 -11.81 2.59 2.59
N LEU A 169 -10.89 1.70 2.12
CA LEU A 169 -10.45 0.52 2.87
C LEU A 169 -10.04 0.84 4.31
N GLY A 170 -9.29 1.93 4.53
CA GLY A 170 -8.86 2.33 5.86
C GLY A 170 -10.02 2.63 6.82
N VAL A 171 -11.13 3.16 6.31
CA VAL A 171 -12.34 3.39 7.10
C VAL A 171 -13.02 2.06 7.44
N MET A 172 -13.12 1.14 6.47
CA MET A 172 -13.64 -0.21 6.69
C MET A 172 -12.84 -0.96 7.76
N VAL A 173 -11.50 -0.89 7.70
CA VAL A 173 -10.61 -1.50 8.70
C VAL A 173 -10.80 -0.86 10.09
N ASN A 174 -11.01 0.46 10.16
CA ASN A 174 -11.31 1.15 11.43
C ASN A 174 -12.66 0.71 12.01
N ILE A 175 -13.69 0.58 11.18
CA ILE A 175 -15.00 0.04 11.55
C ILE A 175 -14.83 -1.37 12.13
N PHE A 176 -14.17 -2.27 11.41
CA PHE A 176 -13.89 -3.63 11.84
C PHE A 176 -13.13 -3.67 13.19
N ASN A 177 -12.09 -2.86 13.34
CA ASN A 177 -11.32 -2.80 14.58
C ASN A 177 -12.16 -2.32 15.77
N ASN A 178 -13.12 -1.45 15.55
CA ASN A 178 -14.02 -0.90 16.59
C ASN A 178 -15.22 -1.82 16.92
N LEU A 179 -15.44 -2.91 16.19
CA LEU A 179 -16.52 -3.86 16.49
C LEU A 179 -16.36 -4.49 17.88
N LYS A 180 -17.47 -4.56 18.62
CA LYS A 180 -17.55 -5.11 19.97
C LYS A 180 -17.47 -6.64 19.96
N ASN A 181 -18.11 -7.27 18.97
CA ASN A 181 -18.26 -8.71 18.92
C ASN A 181 -16.97 -9.41 18.45
N ALA A 182 -16.19 -9.94 19.40
CA ALA A 182 -14.94 -10.63 19.14
C ALA A 182 -15.12 -11.93 18.33
N GLN A 183 -16.27 -12.60 18.42
CA GLN A 183 -16.53 -13.85 17.67
C GLN A 183 -16.74 -13.53 16.18
N VAL A 184 -17.48 -12.47 15.87
CA VAL A 184 -17.62 -12.01 14.47
C VAL A 184 -16.26 -11.65 13.89
N LYS A 185 -15.45 -10.88 14.61
CA LYS A 185 -14.08 -10.53 14.18
C LYS A 185 -13.22 -11.76 13.92
N LYS A 186 -13.32 -12.79 14.77
CA LYS A 186 -12.60 -14.06 14.58
C LYS A 186 -13.06 -14.79 13.34
N ARG A 187 -14.39 -14.88 13.08
CA ARG A 187 -14.92 -15.53 11.86
C ARG A 187 -14.44 -14.83 10.60
N ILE A 188 -14.45 -13.48 10.58
CA ILE A 188 -13.92 -12.71 9.46
C ILE A 188 -12.44 -13.06 9.22
N ALA A 189 -11.60 -13.06 10.25
CA ALA A 189 -10.19 -13.41 10.12
C ALA A 189 -9.98 -14.85 9.62
N LEU A 190 -10.79 -15.79 10.09
CA LEU A 190 -10.75 -17.20 9.69
C LEU A 190 -11.13 -17.42 8.22
N ARG A 191 -11.97 -16.57 7.62
CA ARG A 191 -12.24 -16.61 6.16
C ARG A 191 -10.97 -16.42 5.33
N PHE A 192 -9.96 -15.78 5.91
CA PHE A 192 -8.63 -15.57 5.30
C PHE A 192 -7.56 -16.52 5.88
N GLY A 193 -7.96 -17.58 6.59
CA GLY A 193 -7.03 -18.55 7.16
C GLY A 193 -6.10 -17.96 8.25
N LEU A 194 -6.48 -16.86 8.89
CA LEU A 194 -5.63 -16.13 9.82
C LEU A 194 -6.23 -16.05 11.24
N GLN A 195 -5.34 -15.99 12.23
CA GLN A 195 -5.73 -15.57 13.58
C GLN A 195 -6.05 -14.08 13.59
N LEU A 196 -7.01 -13.65 14.41
CA LEU A 196 -7.47 -12.26 14.48
C LEU A 196 -6.36 -11.22 14.65
N LYS A 197 -5.36 -11.50 15.50
CA LYS A 197 -4.24 -10.57 15.74
C LYS A 197 -3.38 -10.39 14.48
N VAL A 198 -3.11 -11.48 13.76
CA VAL A 198 -2.36 -11.46 12.50
C VAL A 198 -3.15 -10.73 11.42
N PHE A 199 -4.43 -11.08 11.27
CA PHE A 199 -5.33 -10.41 10.32
C PHE A 199 -5.36 -8.89 10.54
N ASN A 200 -5.55 -8.41 11.77
CA ASN A 200 -5.55 -6.98 12.08
C ASN A 200 -4.23 -6.30 11.69
N SER A 201 -3.10 -6.94 12.03
CA SER A 201 -1.78 -6.43 11.71
C SER A 201 -1.58 -6.35 10.19
N TRP A 202 -1.92 -7.41 9.46
CA TRP A 202 -1.74 -7.49 8.01
C TRP A 202 -2.68 -6.54 7.26
N MET A 203 -3.92 -6.37 7.72
CA MET A 203 -4.84 -5.38 7.16
C MET A 203 -4.32 -3.95 7.31
N THR A 204 -3.60 -3.65 8.39
CA THR A 204 -2.91 -2.36 8.53
C THR A 204 -1.80 -2.20 7.49
N ILE A 205 -0.98 -3.23 7.26
CA ILE A 205 0.07 -3.21 6.23
C ILE A 205 -0.53 -3.06 4.82
N ILE A 206 -1.58 -3.83 4.50
CA ILE A 206 -2.31 -3.72 3.22
C ILE A 206 -2.82 -2.29 3.01
N THR A 207 -3.47 -1.70 4.02
CA THR A 207 -4.01 -0.33 3.95
C THR A 207 -2.90 0.71 3.73
N LEU A 208 -1.79 0.63 4.45
CA LEU A 208 -0.65 1.54 4.30
C LEU A 208 0.02 1.38 2.93
N THR A 209 0.15 0.15 2.45
CA THR A 209 0.72 -0.16 1.13
C THR A 209 -0.19 0.37 0.02
N ARG A 210 -1.49 0.09 0.09
CA ARG A 210 -2.50 0.61 -0.83
C ARG A 210 -2.46 2.14 -0.91
N ASN A 211 -2.44 2.82 0.23
CA ASN A 211 -2.37 4.27 0.28
C ASN A 211 -1.05 4.80 -0.32
N SER A 212 0.08 4.14 -0.06
CA SER A 212 1.36 4.49 -0.69
C SER A 212 1.29 4.36 -2.22
N CYS A 213 0.63 3.33 -2.75
CA CYS A 213 0.44 3.14 -4.19
C CYS A 213 -0.47 4.21 -4.79
N CYS A 214 -1.63 4.48 -4.18
CA CYS A 214 -2.60 5.49 -4.64
C CYS A 214 -2.04 6.92 -4.64
N HIS A 215 -1.27 7.28 -3.61
CA HIS A 215 -0.66 8.60 -3.50
C HIS A 215 0.69 8.70 -4.23
N HIS A 216 1.03 7.72 -5.06
CA HIS A 216 2.26 7.68 -5.84
C HIS A 216 3.53 7.82 -5.00
N ALA A 217 3.48 7.44 -3.72
CA ALA A 217 4.65 7.45 -2.84
C ALA A 217 5.63 6.35 -3.29
N ARG A 218 6.93 6.57 -3.05
CA ARG A 218 7.95 5.54 -3.31
C ARG A 218 7.68 4.32 -2.44
N VAL A 219 7.65 3.14 -3.05
CA VAL A 219 7.55 1.83 -2.39
C VAL A 219 8.90 1.10 -2.47
N TRP A 220 9.56 1.18 -3.63
CA TRP A 220 10.89 0.58 -3.83
C TRP A 220 11.88 1.04 -2.76
N ASN A 221 12.59 0.09 -2.16
CA ASN A 221 13.61 0.30 -1.13
C ASN A 221 13.17 1.24 0.02
N LYS A 222 11.88 1.23 0.33
CA LYS A 222 11.31 1.94 1.49
C LYS A 222 11.25 0.97 2.67
N GLN A 223 11.54 1.49 3.86
CA GLN A 223 11.28 0.77 5.11
C GLN A 223 9.86 1.11 5.59
N ASN A 224 9.09 0.08 5.96
CA ASN A 224 7.80 0.25 6.59
C ASN A 224 7.95 0.90 7.96
N THR A 225 6.97 1.70 8.35
CA THR A 225 6.92 2.34 9.68
C THR A 225 6.32 1.43 10.73
N MET A 226 5.62 0.37 10.33
CA MET A 226 4.99 -0.59 11.22
C MET A 226 5.54 -1.99 10.96
N LEU A 227 5.83 -2.72 12.05
CA LEU A 227 6.24 -4.11 12.02
C LEU A 227 4.99 -5.00 11.92
N PRO A 228 4.82 -5.77 10.85
CA PRO A 228 3.74 -6.74 10.75
C PRO A 228 3.96 -7.89 11.75
N MET A 229 2.87 -8.45 12.25
CA MET A 229 2.95 -9.69 13.04
C MET A 229 3.42 -10.84 12.17
N VAL A 230 4.37 -11.62 12.67
CA VAL A 230 4.77 -12.90 12.08
C VAL A 230 3.75 -13.96 12.50
N PRO A 231 3.12 -14.70 11.57
CA PRO A 231 2.17 -15.74 11.92
C PRO A 231 2.90 -16.97 12.50
N HIS A 232 2.38 -17.56 13.57
CA HIS A 232 2.87 -18.85 14.07
C HIS A 232 2.30 -20.03 13.28
N ARG A 233 1.08 -19.88 12.79
CA ARG A 233 0.37 -20.87 11.96
C ARG A 233 -0.48 -20.16 10.92
N THR A 234 -0.48 -20.67 9.73
CA THR A 234 -1.27 -20.23 8.59
C THR A 234 -2.00 -21.43 7.97
N THR A 235 -3.10 -21.17 7.28
CA THR A 235 -3.84 -22.21 6.57
C THR A 235 -3.23 -22.52 5.20
N HIS A 236 -2.59 -21.52 4.61
CA HIS A 236 -1.88 -21.60 3.33
C HIS A 236 -0.38 -21.47 3.55
N ALA A 237 0.41 -21.74 2.52
CA ALA A 237 1.86 -21.57 2.53
C ALA A 237 2.28 -20.20 3.02
N TRP A 238 3.35 -20.16 3.80
CA TRP A 238 4.00 -18.96 4.26
C TRP A 238 5.50 -19.09 4.09
N ILE A 239 6.20 -17.95 4.01
CA ILE A 239 7.66 -17.91 3.81
C ILE A 239 8.39 -18.59 4.96
N THR A 240 9.45 -19.33 4.62
CA THR A 240 10.35 -20.02 5.54
C THR A 240 11.73 -19.36 5.59
N LEU A 241 12.16 -18.73 4.50
CA LEU A 241 13.42 -18.02 4.43
C LEU A 241 13.41 -16.75 5.30
N PRO A 242 14.52 -16.47 6.01
CA PRO A 242 14.65 -15.25 6.78
C PRO A 242 14.48 -14.00 5.92
N SER A 243 13.55 -13.17 6.25
CA SER A 243 13.29 -11.91 5.53
C SER A 243 13.02 -10.77 6.51
N ASN A 244 13.36 -9.54 6.10
CA ASN A 244 13.12 -8.35 6.91
C ASN A 244 11.66 -7.90 6.79
N PRO A 245 10.83 -8.02 7.85
CA PRO A 245 9.40 -7.69 7.80
C PRO A 245 9.11 -6.21 7.50
N LEU A 246 10.09 -5.34 7.65
CA LEU A 246 9.94 -3.91 7.35
C LEU A 246 10.19 -3.57 5.88
N ARG A 247 10.48 -4.55 5.03
CA ARG A 247 10.76 -4.34 3.61
C ARG A 247 9.60 -4.76 2.71
N VAL A 248 9.62 -4.25 1.48
CA VAL A 248 8.52 -4.43 0.52
C VAL A 248 8.27 -5.90 0.15
N TYR A 249 9.30 -6.74 0.15
CA TYR A 249 9.14 -8.18 -0.06
C TYR A 249 8.13 -8.79 0.90
N TYR A 250 8.20 -8.44 2.18
CA TYR A 250 7.26 -8.95 3.17
C TYR A 250 5.81 -8.47 2.91
N ASN A 251 5.64 -7.24 2.40
CA ASN A 251 4.32 -6.77 1.98
C ASN A 251 3.79 -7.57 0.79
N LEU A 252 4.67 -7.92 -0.16
CA LEU A 252 4.31 -8.77 -1.30
C LEU A 252 3.91 -10.18 -0.84
N CYS A 253 4.61 -10.75 0.15
CA CYS A 253 4.23 -12.04 0.76
C CYS A 253 2.84 -11.97 1.41
N ILE A 254 2.54 -10.91 2.16
CA ILE A 254 1.21 -10.69 2.74
C ILE A 254 0.14 -10.62 1.65
N ILE A 255 0.36 -9.86 0.58
CA ILE A 255 -0.56 -9.73 -0.56
C ILE A 255 -0.78 -11.10 -1.20
N LYS A 256 0.30 -11.85 -1.49
CA LYS A 256 0.23 -13.18 -2.10
C LYS A 256 -0.58 -14.15 -1.25
N TYR A 257 -0.35 -14.18 0.07
CA TYR A 257 -1.10 -15.02 1.00
C TYR A 257 -2.62 -14.75 0.95
N PHE A 258 -3.03 -13.47 0.95
CA PHE A 258 -4.44 -13.12 0.80
C PHE A 258 -4.99 -13.56 -0.54
N LEU A 259 -4.21 -13.39 -1.61
CA LEU A 259 -4.63 -13.81 -2.95
C LEU A 259 -4.80 -15.33 -3.06
N ASP A 260 -3.94 -16.12 -2.44
CA ASP A 260 -4.05 -17.58 -2.44
C ASP A 260 -5.33 -18.05 -1.75
N THR A 261 -5.80 -17.28 -0.78
CA THR A 261 -7.08 -17.56 -0.12
C THR A 261 -8.29 -17.19 -1.00
N ILE A 262 -8.25 -16.04 -1.67
CA ILE A 262 -9.43 -15.49 -2.39
C ILE A 262 -9.45 -15.84 -3.87
N SER A 263 -8.31 -16.18 -4.45
CA SER A 263 -8.10 -16.53 -5.86
C SER A 263 -6.96 -17.56 -5.98
N PRO A 264 -7.18 -18.83 -5.65
CA PRO A 264 -6.12 -19.84 -5.57
C PRO A 264 -5.28 -20.00 -6.83
N ASN A 265 -5.86 -19.73 -8.01
CA ASN A 265 -5.18 -19.82 -9.30
C ASN A 265 -4.62 -18.46 -9.77
N ASN A 266 -4.24 -17.58 -8.85
CA ASN A 266 -3.69 -16.28 -9.20
C ASN A 266 -2.29 -16.39 -9.80
N ASP A 267 -1.96 -15.47 -10.70
CA ASP A 267 -0.68 -15.41 -11.41
C ASP A 267 0.31 -14.38 -10.82
N MET A 268 0.12 -14.00 -9.54
CA MET A 268 0.94 -12.97 -8.90
C MET A 268 2.43 -13.31 -8.88
N GLY A 269 2.78 -14.57 -8.59
CA GLY A 269 4.18 -15.04 -8.58
C GLY A 269 4.85 -14.90 -9.94
N LYS A 270 4.15 -15.30 -11.02
CA LYS A 270 4.61 -15.13 -12.40
C LYS A 270 4.82 -13.65 -12.73
N LYS A 271 3.82 -12.80 -12.47
CA LYS A 271 3.89 -11.35 -12.75
C LYS A 271 5.03 -10.66 -12.00
N LEU A 272 5.32 -11.09 -10.76
CA LEU A 272 6.44 -10.56 -9.99
C LEU A 272 7.78 -10.93 -10.63
N ARG A 273 7.96 -12.20 -11.03
CA ARG A 273 9.16 -12.65 -11.75
C ARG A 273 9.34 -11.90 -13.08
N ASP A 274 8.26 -11.74 -13.85
CA ASP A 274 8.27 -10.99 -15.11
C ASP A 274 8.66 -9.53 -14.89
N LEU A 275 8.15 -8.90 -13.82
CA LEU A 275 8.53 -7.53 -13.47
C LEU A 275 10.01 -7.41 -13.12
N LEU A 276 10.55 -8.31 -12.29
CA LEU A 276 11.96 -8.30 -11.91
C LEU A 276 12.87 -8.58 -13.13
N SER A 277 12.50 -9.52 -13.98
CA SER A 277 13.22 -9.86 -15.21
C SER A 277 13.25 -8.71 -16.22
N ALA A 278 12.21 -7.88 -16.28
CA ALA A 278 12.18 -6.69 -17.12
C ALA A 278 13.11 -5.56 -16.63
N PHE A 279 13.64 -5.66 -15.40
CA PHE A 279 14.47 -4.65 -14.76
C PHE A 279 15.73 -5.28 -14.12
N LEU A 280 16.48 -6.08 -14.85
CA LEU A 280 17.64 -6.85 -14.37
C LEU A 280 18.71 -6.05 -13.62
N LEU A 281 18.81 -4.74 -13.86
CA LEU A 281 19.74 -3.86 -13.14
C LEU A 281 19.22 -3.37 -11.78
N VAL A 282 18.00 -3.74 -11.41
CA VAL A 282 17.43 -3.42 -10.10
C VAL A 282 17.72 -4.56 -9.15
N ASP A 283 18.62 -4.34 -8.19
CA ASP A 283 18.90 -5.30 -7.14
C ASP A 283 17.67 -5.47 -6.22
N PRO A 284 17.11 -6.69 -6.08
CA PRO A 284 15.98 -6.97 -5.21
C PRO A 284 16.37 -7.07 -3.71
N ALA A 285 17.64 -7.33 -3.40
CA ALA A 285 18.10 -7.54 -2.02
C ALA A 285 17.79 -6.36 -1.08
N PRO A 286 17.98 -5.06 -1.46
CA PRO A 286 17.59 -3.93 -0.63
C PRO A 286 16.08 -3.83 -0.39
N MET A 287 15.25 -4.46 -1.21
CA MET A 287 13.80 -4.57 -1.03
C MET A 287 13.41 -5.69 -0.06
N GLY A 288 14.37 -6.47 0.42
CA GLY A 288 14.18 -7.54 1.40
C GLY A 288 13.95 -8.93 0.80
N PHE A 289 14.17 -9.11 -0.50
CA PHE A 289 14.12 -10.43 -1.12
C PHE A 289 15.31 -11.27 -0.63
N PRO A 290 15.07 -12.44 -0.01
CA PRO A 290 16.14 -13.37 0.31
C PRO A 290 16.61 -14.10 -0.95
N GLU A 291 17.84 -14.63 -0.93
CA GLU A 291 18.33 -15.50 -1.99
C GLU A 291 17.44 -16.77 -2.05
N GLY A 292 17.04 -17.16 -3.27
CA GLY A 292 16.19 -18.33 -3.49
C GLY A 292 14.70 -18.13 -3.15
N TRP A 293 14.25 -16.90 -2.99
CA TRP A 293 12.83 -16.59 -2.68
C TRP A 293 11.84 -17.21 -3.68
N GLU A 294 12.26 -17.40 -4.93
CA GLU A 294 11.43 -17.99 -5.98
C GLU A 294 11.03 -19.45 -5.72
N ASN A 295 11.81 -20.13 -4.86
CA ASN A 295 11.60 -21.54 -4.49
C ASN A 295 10.77 -21.71 -3.22
N GLU A 296 10.32 -20.61 -2.61
CA GLU A 296 9.38 -20.68 -1.48
C GLU A 296 8.01 -21.16 -1.96
N GLU A 297 7.39 -22.06 -1.22
CA GLU A 297 6.06 -22.62 -1.52
C GLU A 297 5.02 -21.52 -1.80
N LEU A 298 5.10 -20.40 -1.06
CA LEU A 298 4.25 -19.23 -1.26
C LEU A 298 4.32 -18.68 -2.70
N TRP A 299 5.48 -18.82 -3.38
CA TRP A 299 5.73 -18.28 -4.70
C TRP A 299 5.71 -19.34 -5.81
N GLU A 300 5.45 -20.58 -5.48
CA GLU A 300 5.23 -21.61 -6.50
C GLU A 300 4.06 -21.24 -7.41
N ILE A 301 4.20 -21.62 -8.68
CA ILE A 301 3.15 -21.37 -9.68
C ILE A 301 2.04 -22.41 -9.42
N GLY A 302 0.86 -21.93 -9.05
CA GLY A 302 -0.34 -22.74 -9.03
C GLY A 302 -0.78 -23.10 -10.45
#